data_d6ca2d828bfc70e12da756fa7c0296f9
#
_entry.id   d6ca2d828bfc70e12da756fa7c0296f9
#
_cell.length_a   1.000
_cell.length_b   1.000
_cell.length_c   1.000
_cell.angle_alpha   90.00
_cell.angle_beta   90.00
_cell.angle_gamma   90.00
#
_symmetry.space_group_name_H-M   'P 1'
#
loop_
_entity.id
_entity.type
_entity.pdbx_description
1 polymer ?
#
loop_
_entity_poly.entity_id
_entity_poly.type
_entity_poly.pdbx_seq_one_letter_code
_entity_poly.pdbx_strand_id
1 'polypeptide(L)'
;SQKSELLLWVPPSKPYYAPSGVFKDAENFSKTLIFSSWEMVPRMVSCMLSYEEERRTIGALAKNNEDIALHYFSSEKKTYPGARMKFSASGSRLNSMSLFCLLYPSRFLTECYNPIDCMNRSMSLKEIEKEIAEKISKKLEKYKTPLSGAIDQRWYYMAPLLLDPPGYVTEWLNWEKKKLSGEDDTDTSFSKHLKQLGQLFYNNIKNFELGRKPKDLYFVLANMAIASPAVCINRVYSLYSGEKNFKSFFPTRAAKRFIDMMNKTDSTAIVELACGKNNEDAHWKNVLTYCKQGNIQSMFDEYAHLLSNGYKGENIVDKLHNDIIINIKTTHYEIDTWQNFHKTINKQGITNPRIRTHFAVAFTKGEGGENDINRKKSVRAAFNSPFRPFVLTSTSIGQEGLDFHNYCRKIVHWNLPSNPIDLEQREGRINRFKCLAIRQNVAKRYGNIIFKSNIWEELFQEAKL
;
A
#
# COMPACT_ATOMS: atom_id res chain seq x y z
N SER A 1 13.66 -10.19 -9.34
CA SER A 1 14.44 -8.96 -9.17
C SER A 1 15.45 -9.15 -8.05
N GLN A 2 16.61 -8.51 -8.13
CA GLN A 2 17.69 -8.66 -7.12
C GLN A 2 17.32 -8.08 -5.74
N LYS A 3 16.18 -7.39 -5.61
CA LYS A 3 15.71 -6.74 -4.37
C LYS A 3 14.21 -6.95 -4.14
N SER A 4 13.68 -8.13 -4.47
CA SER A 4 12.25 -8.44 -4.31
C SER A 4 11.78 -8.37 -2.86
N GLU A 5 12.66 -8.59 -1.90
CA GLU A 5 12.40 -8.44 -0.47
C GLU A 5 12.05 -7.01 -0.07
N LEU A 6 12.53 -6.01 -0.84
CA LEU A 6 12.25 -4.60 -0.60
C LEU A 6 10.97 -4.09 -1.30
N LEU A 7 10.22 -4.94 -1.99
CA LEU A 7 8.97 -4.57 -2.62
C LEU A 7 7.79 -4.76 -1.64
N LEU A 8 6.86 -3.81 -1.63
CA LEU A 8 5.59 -3.91 -0.88
C LEU A 8 4.40 -4.22 -1.80
N TRP A 9 4.57 -4.08 -3.11
CA TRP A 9 3.60 -4.47 -4.12
C TRP A 9 4.25 -4.91 -5.43
N VAL A 10 3.51 -5.64 -6.23
CA VAL A 10 3.92 -6.00 -7.60
C VAL A 10 3.89 -4.74 -8.45
N PRO A 11 4.99 -4.39 -9.15
CA PRO A 11 5.02 -3.22 -10.03
C PRO A 11 3.88 -3.27 -11.07
N PRO A 12 3.29 -2.12 -11.43
CA PRO A 12 2.23 -2.08 -12.42
C PRO A 12 2.73 -2.52 -13.81
N SER A 13 1.84 -3.17 -14.56
CA SER A 13 2.16 -3.67 -15.92
C SER A 13 2.33 -2.54 -16.94
N LYS A 14 1.73 -1.36 -16.70
CA LYS A 14 1.87 -0.15 -17.51
C LYS A 14 2.09 1.06 -16.60
N PRO A 15 3.35 1.34 -16.20
CA PRO A 15 3.65 2.51 -15.38
C PRO A 15 3.44 3.82 -16.15
N TYR A 16 3.03 4.89 -15.47
CA TYR A 16 2.83 6.22 -16.06
C TYR A 16 4.13 6.96 -16.35
N TYR A 17 5.18 6.63 -15.62
CA TYR A 17 6.56 7.13 -15.80
C TYR A 17 7.55 6.04 -15.38
N ALA A 18 8.82 6.16 -15.74
CA ALA A 18 9.83 5.16 -15.44
C ALA A 18 9.95 4.90 -13.93
N PRO A 19 9.76 3.65 -13.46
CA PRO A 19 9.97 3.29 -12.07
C PRO A 19 11.41 3.57 -11.62
N SER A 20 11.59 3.87 -10.34
CA SER A 20 12.90 4.18 -9.79
C SER A 20 13.12 3.50 -8.42
N GLY A 21 14.26 3.74 -7.79
CA GLY A 21 14.61 3.13 -6.51
C GLY A 21 14.60 1.60 -6.57
N VAL A 22 13.92 0.97 -5.63
CA VAL A 22 13.81 -0.50 -5.55
C VAL A 22 12.91 -1.11 -6.63
N PHE A 23 12.10 -0.30 -7.29
CA PHE A 23 11.21 -0.73 -8.38
C PHE A 23 11.87 -0.69 -9.76
N LYS A 24 13.08 -0.11 -9.87
CA LYS A 24 13.86 -0.13 -11.09
C LYS A 24 14.18 -1.57 -11.46
N ASP A 25 14.02 -1.93 -12.73
CA ASP A 25 14.27 -3.26 -13.27
C ASP A 25 13.44 -4.39 -12.60
N ALA A 26 12.30 -4.03 -11.99
CA ALA A 26 11.40 -4.97 -11.33
C ALA A 26 10.12 -5.28 -12.13
N GLU A 27 10.03 -4.88 -13.39
CA GLU A 27 8.88 -5.09 -14.29
C GLU A 27 8.55 -6.56 -14.51
N ASN A 28 9.53 -7.44 -14.40
CA ASN A 28 9.35 -8.89 -14.48
C ASN A 28 9.01 -9.57 -13.14
N PHE A 29 8.89 -8.79 -12.06
CA PHE A 29 8.51 -9.35 -10.77
C PHE A 29 7.05 -9.79 -10.80
N SER A 30 6.77 -10.97 -10.25
CA SER A 30 5.43 -11.51 -10.09
C SER A 30 5.34 -12.36 -8.84
N LYS A 31 4.12 -12.57 -8.37
CA LYS A 31 3.87 -13.56 -7.32
C LYS A 31 4.16 -14.98 -7.82
N THR A 32 4.39 -15.88 -6.88
CA THR A 32 4.72 -17.28 -7.13
C THR A 32 3.78 -18.19 -6.37
N LEU A 33 3.24 -19.19 -7.06
CA LEU A 33 2.43 -20.25 -6.48
C LEU A 33 3.25 -21.53 -6.41
N ILE A 34 3.35 -22.14 -5.22
CA ILE A 34 4.13 -23.36 -5.00
C ILE A 34 3.17 -24.47 -4.61
N PHE A 35 3.22 -25.57 -5.35
CA PHE A 35 2.42 -26.77 -5.09
C PHE A 35 3.28 -27.89 -4.53
N SER A 36 2.75 -28.57 -3.51
CA SER A 36 3.33 -29.81 -2.96
C SER A 36 2.23 -30.81 -2.63
N SER A 37 2.51 -32.09 -2.79
CA SER A 37 1.63 -33.16 -2.31
C SER A 37 1.76 -33.38 -0.80
N TRP A 38 2.83 -32.90 -0.19
CA TRP A 38 3.13 -33.10 1.23
C TRP A 38 2.59 -31.94 2.07
N GLU A 39 1.82 -32.23 3.11
CA GLU A 39 1.17 -31.20 3.94
C GLU A 39 2.14 -30.32 4.73
N MET A 40 3.30 -30.84 5.09
CA MET A 40 4.32 -30.07 5.81
C MET A 40 5.02 -29.03 4.94
N VAL A 41 5.25 -29.33 3.65
CA VAL A 41 6.05 -28.48 2.75
C VAL A 41 5.48 -27.06 2.63
N PRO A 42 4.18 -26.83 2.40
CA PRO A 42 3.62 -25.48 2.37
C PRO A 42 3.94 -24.64 3.61
N ARG A 43 3.82 -25.23 4.79
CA ARG A 43 4.10 -24.53 6.06
C ARG A 43 5.59 -24.23 6.22
N MET A 44 6.45 -25.20 5.96
CA MET A 44 7.90 -25.05 6.06
C MET A 44 8.43 -24.01 5.08
N VAL A 45 8.05 -24.11 3.81
CA VAL A 45 8.51 -23.18 2.76
C VAL A 45 8.04 -21.76 3.06
N SER A 46 6.77 -21.57 3.46
CA SER A 46 6.26 -20.22 3.79
C SER A 46 6.99 -19.62 5.00
N CYS A 47 7.31 -20.43 6.00
CA CYS A 47 8.05 -20.01 7.18
C CYS A 47 9.49 -19.61 6.81
N MET A 48 10.20 -20.44 6.07
CA MET A 48 11.60 -20.20 5.69
C MET A 48 11.75 -18.98 4.78
N LEU A 49 10.86 -18.81 3.78
CA LEU A 49 10.90 -17.66 2.89
C LEU A 49 10.56 -16.35 3.62
N SER A 50 9.60 -16.37 4.53
CA SER A 50 9.28 -15.21 5.34
C SER A 50 10.39 -14.86 6.32
N TYR A 51 11.05 -15.87 6.91
CA TYR A 51 12.22 -15.66 7.76
C TYR A 51 13.39 -15.05 6.98
N GLU A 52 13.68 -15.57 5.80
CA GLU A 52 14.76 -15.05 4.97
C GLU A 52 14.50 -13.60 4.51
N GLU A 53 13.24 -13.26 4.21
CA GLU A 53 12.85 -11.88 3.92
C GLU A 53 13.04 -10.98 5.15
N GLU A 54 12.60 -11.43 6.34
CA GLU A 54 12.79 -10.72 7.60
C GLU A 54 14.28 -10.51 7.91
N ARG A 55 15.12 -11.53 7.66
CA ARG A 55 16.57 -11.45 7.81
C ARG A 55 17.21 -10.43 6.87
N ARG A 56 16.74 -10.34 5.64
CA ARG A 56 17.24 -9.38 4.62
C ARG A 56 16.73 -7.96 4.82
N THR A 57 15.64 -7.77 5.51
CA THR A 57 15.04 -6.47 5.80
C THR A 57 15.37 -6.00 7.21
N ILE A 58 14.69 -6.48 8.21
CA ILE A 58 14.91 -6.09 9.60
C ILE A 58 16.32 -6.47 10.06
N GLY A 59 16.80 -7.64 9.69
CA GLY A 59 18.15 -8.09 9.98
C GLY A 59 19.25 -7.21 9.36
N ALA A 60 19.02 -6.64 8.18
CA ALA A 60 19.95 -5.69 7.58
C ALA A 60 20.00 -4.35 8.33
N LEU A 61 18.86 -3.88 8.85
CA LEU A 61 18.84 -2.72 9.75
C LEU A 61 19.57 -3.01 11.07
N ALA A 62 19.40 -4.22 11.62
CA ALA A 62 20.00 -4.64 12.88
C ALA A 62 21.53 -4.68 12.80
N LYS A 63 22.13 -5.09 11.68
CA LYS A 63 23.59 -5.09 11.49
C LYS A 63 24.24 -3.71 11.64
N ASN A 64 23.47 -2.67 11.36
CA ASN A 64 23.93 -1.28 11.42
C ASN A 64 23.58 -0.60 12.75
N ASN A 65 22.95 -1.31 13.68
CA ASN A 65 22.50 -0.74 14.96
C ASN A 65 22.33 -1.88 16.00
N GLU A 66 23.23 -1.94 16.97
CA GLU A 66 23.23 -2.99 18.01
C GLU A 66 21.94 -3.00 18.85
N ASP A 67 21.34 -1.85 19.10
CA ASP A 67 20.07 -1.74 19.83
C ASP A 67 18.93 -2.47 19.10
N ILE A 68 18.93 -2.44 17.77
CA ILE A 68 17.94 -3.13 16.95
C ILE A 68 18.08 -4.65 17.06
N ALA A 69 19.31 -5.15 17.01
CA ALA A 69 19.59 -6.57 17.12
C ALA A 69 19.15 -7.13 18.47
N LEU A 70 19.43 -6.39 19.55
CA LEU A 70 19.04 -6.76 20.91
C LEU A 70 17.51 -6.76 21.09
N HIS A 71 16.80 -5.75 20.58
CA HIS A 71 15.34 -5.66 20.75
C HIS A 71 14.53 -6.56 19.83
N TYR A 72 15.01 -6.85 18.62
CA TYR A 72 14.26 -7.67 17.66
C TYR A 72 14.41 -9.16 17.94
N PHE A 73 15.61 -9.62 18.28
CA PHE A 73 15.92 -11.02 18.53
C PHE A 73 15.79 -11.44 19.99
N SER A 74 15.67 -10.48 20.94
CA SER A 74 15.36 -10.78 22.33
C SER A 74 13.88 -11.16 22.48
N SER A 75 13.60 -12.12 23.30
CA SER A 75 12.42 -13.00 23.29
C SER A 75 11.05 -12.37 23.57
N GLU A 76 10.94 -11.15 24.06
CA GLU A 76 9.66 -10.71 24.64
C GLU A 76 8.84 -9.71 23.81
N LYS A 77 9.43 -8.83 23.04
CA LYS A 77 8.66 -7.87 22.20
C LYS A 77 9.38 -7.55 20.90
N LYS A 78 9.04 -8.27 19.83
CA LYS A 78 9.46 -7.96 18.45
C LYS A 78 8.74 -6.71 17.92
N THR A 79 9.07 -5.52 18.43
CA THR A 79 8.39 -4.27 18.08
C THR A 79 9.25 -3.31 17.27
N TYR A 80 10.44 -3.73 16.86
CA TYR A 80 11.34 -2.86 16.11
C TYR A 80 11.42 -3.28 14.62
N PRO A 81 11.44 -2.32 13.70
CA PRO A 81 11.09 -0.91 13.92
C PRO A 81 9.62 -0.76 14.30
N GLY A 82 9.34 0.14 15.25
CA GLY A 82 7.97 0.44 15.66
C GLY A 82 7.18 1.14 14.56
N ALA A 83 5.85 1.14 14.69
CA ALA A 83 4.99 1.89 13.79
C ALA A 83 5.28 3.40 13.93
N ARG A 84 5.77 4.02 12.85
CA ARG A 84 6.20 5.42 12.84
C ARG A 84 5.09 6.40 12.44
N MET A 85 4.02 5.89 11.83
CA MET A 85 2.90 6.69 11.35
C MET A 85 1.67 6.42 12.21
N LYS A 86 1.67 6.96 13.42
CA LYS A 86 0.54 6.89 14.36
C LYS A 86 0.21 8.27 14.91
N PHE A 87 -1.06 8.60 14.94
CA PHE A 87 -1.54 9.73 15.69
C PHE A 87 -1.34 9.49 17.18
N SER A 88 -0.58 10.36 17.84
CA SER A 88 -0.27 10.25 19.26
C SER A 88 -0.33 11.62 19.94
N ALA A 89 -0.48 11.62 21.25
CA ALA A 89 -0.49 12.82 22.05
C ALA A 89 0.56 12.70 23.16
N SER A 90 1.27 13.80 23.42
CA SER A 90 2.16 13.95 24.56
C SER A 90 1.64 15.11 25.40
N GLY A 91 0.90 14.81 26.47
CA GLY A 91 0.13 15.81 27.21
C GLY A 91 -0.94 16.46 26.33
N SER A 92 -0.92 17.79 26.23
CA SER A 92 -1.83 18.57 25.38
C SER A 92 -1.35 18.68 23.92
N ARG A 93 -0.09 18.30 23.62
CA ARG A 93 0.49 18.39 22.28
C ARG A 93 0.13 17.16 21.47
N LEU A 94 -0.49 17.36 20.30
CA LEU A 94 -0.76 16.32 19.33
C LEU A 94 0.45 16.18 18.37
N ASN A 95 0.94 14.95 18.23
CA ASN A 95 2.07 14.61 17.37
C ASN A 95 1.58 14.00 16.05
N SER A 96 2.47 14.00 15.06
CA SER A 96 2.21 13.35 13.76
C SER A 96 1.07 13.97 12.93
N MET A 97 0.80 15.27 13.07
CA MET A 97 -0.15 16.00 12.21
C MET A 97 0.21 15.87 10.71
N SER A 98 1.48 15.67 10.40
CA SER A 98 1.96 15.44 9.02
C SER A 98 1.39 14.20 8.35
N LEU A 99 0.77 13.26 9.08
CA LEU A 99 0.06 12.14 8.48
C LEU A 99 -1.11 12.57 7.59
N PHE A 100 -1.67 13.76 7.83
CA PHE A 100 -2.69 14.30 6.93
C PHE A 100 -2.18 14.58 5.51
N CYS A 101 -0.86 14.68 5.31
CA CYS A 101 -0.25 14.72 3.97
C CYS A 101 -0.52 13.45 3.14
N LEU A 102 -0.73 12.31 3.81
CA LEU A 102 -1.02 11.02 3.18
C LEU A 102 -2.50 10.64 3.22
N LEU A 103 -3.28 11.27 4.13
CA LEU A 103 -4.67 10.89 4.42
C LEU A 103 -5.71 11.88 3.89
N TYR A 104 -5.34 13.13 3.61
CA TYR A 104 -6.28 14.11 3.08
C TYR A 104 -6.41 13.97 1.55
N PRO A 105 -7.62 13.69 1.01
CA PRO A 105 -7.86 13.50 -0.42
C PRO A 105 -8.11 14.85 -1.11
N SER A 106 -7.09 15.72 -1.13
CA SER A 106 -7.22 17.06 -1.74
C SER A 106 -7.74 16.98 -3.17
N ARG A 107 -8.83 17.67 -3.43
CA ARG A 107 -9.43 17.79 -4.76
C ARG A 107 -8.49 18.52 -5.72
N PHE A 108 -7.93 19.63 -5.27
CA PHE A 108 -6.99 20.40 -6.08
C PHE A 108 -5.76 19.58 -6.47
N LEU A 109 -5.15 18.85 -5.52
CA LEU A 109 -3.99 17.99 -5.82
C LEU A 109 -4.38 16.81 -6.74
N THR A 110 -5.60 16.28 -6.60
CA THR A 110 -6.14 15.25 -7.51
C THR A 110 -6.22 15.76 -8.94
N GLU A 111 -6.68 17.01 -9.16
CA GLU A 111 -6.85 17.66 -10.46
C GLU A 111 -5.52 18.19 -11.04
N CYS A 112 -4.52 18.50 -10.19
CA CYS A 112 -3.21 19.01 -10.63
C CYS A 112 -2.42 18.03 -11.49
N TYR A 113 -2.58 16.73 -11.27
CA TYR A 113 -1.90 15.68 -11.97
C TYR A 113 -2.85 14.83 -12.78
N ASN A 114 -2.72 14.89 -14.10
CA ASN A 114 -3.37 13.97 -15.02
C ASN A 114 -2.32 12.97 -15.54
N PRO A 115 -2.30 11.72 -15.04
CA PRO A 115 -1.29 10.73 -15.42
C PRO A 115 -1.34 10.36 -16.90
N ILE A 116 -2.54 10.32 -17.50
CA ILE A 116 -2.75 9.99 -18.92
C ILE A 116 -2.17 11.09 -19.82
N ASP A 117 -2.47 12.36 -19.53
CA ASP A 117 -1.94 13.50 -20.29
C ASP A 117 -0.41 13.54 -20.21
N CYS A 118 0.17 13.38 -19.02
CA CYS A 118 1.63 13.36 -18.85
C CYS A 118 2.28 12.20 -19.61
N MET A 119 1.66 11.02 -19.61
CA MET A 119 2.15 9.86 -20.34
C MET A 119 2.06 10.06 -21.85
N ASN A 120 0.94 10.60 -22.38
CA ASN A 120 0.78 10.91 -23.79
C ASN A 120 1.83 11.93 -24.29
N ARG A 121 2.22 12.87 -23.42
CA ARG A 121 3.31 13.83 -23.69
C ARG A 121 4.71 13.25 -23.44
N SER A 122 4.82 11.98 -23.08
CA SER A 122 6.09 11.30 -22.76
C SER A 122 6.95 12.02 -21.71
N MET A 123 6.30 12.64 -20.73
CA MET A 123 6.98 13.44 -19.70
C MET A 123 7.76 12.56 -18.74
N SER A 124 8.97 12.97 -18.42
CA SER A 124 9.75 12.39 -17.32
C SER A 124 9.15 12.79 -15.95
N LEU A 125 9.41 11.99 -14.92
CA LEU A 125 8.94 12.30 -13.56
C LEU A 125 9.37 13.70 -13.09
N LYS A 126 10.60 14.15 -13.43
CA LYS A 126 11.09 15.48 -13.07
C LYS A 126 10.31 16.61 -13.75
N GLU A 127 9.92 16.43 -14.99
CA GLU A 127 9.09 17.40 -15.73
C GLU A 127 7.70 17.47 -15.13
N ILE A 128 7.11 16.31 -14.80
CA ILE A 128 5.82 16.22 -14.12
C ILE A 128 5.85 16.96 -12.77
N GLU A 129 6.86 16.67 -11.94
CA GLU A 129 7.06 17.34 -10.64
C GLU A 129 7.16 18.87 -10.80
N LYS A 130 7.94 19.33 -11.76
CA LYS A 130 8.15 20.75 -12.02
C LYS A 130 6.85 21.44 -12.46
N GLU A 131 6.13 20.86 -13.43
CA GLU A 131 4.86 21.42 -13.94
C GLU A 131 3.82 21.54 -12.82
N ILE A 132 3.69 20.50 -11.98
CA ILE A 132 2.75 20.51 -10.85
C ILE A 132 3.19 21.52 -9.79
N ALA A 133 4.48 21.59 -9.44
CA ALA A 133 5.01 22.55 -8.49
C ALA A 133 4.77 24.01 -8.92
N GLU A 134 4.91 24.31 -10.21
CA GLU A 134 4.60 25.64 -10.77
C GLU A 134 3.09 25.98 -10.67
N LYS A 135 2.20 25.02 -10.97
CA LYS A 135 0.74 25.19 -10.81
C LYS A 135 0.37 25.49 -9.35
N ILE A 136 0.97 24.74 -8.41
CA ILE A 136 0.75 24.91 -6.96
C ILE A 136 1.31 26.26 -6.49
N SER A 137 2.53 26.61 -6.90
CA SER A 137 3.18 27.89 -6.54
C SER A 137 2.29 29.08 -6.88
N LYS A 138 1.80 29.16 -8.13
CA LYS A 138 0.89 30.23 -8.58
C LYS A 138 -0.37 30.34 -7.73
N LYS A 139 -0.94 29.20 -7.30
CA LYS A 139 -2.15 29.21 -6.44
C LYS A 139 -1.86 29.64 -5.00
N LEU A 140 -0.64 29.38 -4.50
CA LEU A 140 -0.21 29.74 -3.14
C LEU A 140 0.42 31.14 -3.03
N GLU A 141 0.59 31.88 -4.13
CA GLU A 141 1.10 33.26 -4.13
C GLU A 141 0.20 34.23 -3.36
N LYS A 142 -1.10 33.99 -3.36
CA LYS A 142 -2.07 34.80 -2.60
C LYS A 142 -1.84 34.77 -1.08
N TYR A 143 -1.20 33.73 -0.57
CA TYR A 143 -0.87 33.61 0.85
C TYR A 143 0.50 34.21 1.13
N LYS A 144 0.51 35.47 1.53
CA LYS A 144 1.72 36.20 1.91
C LYS A 144 2.23 35.67 3.26
N THR A 145 3.51 35.38 3.36
CA THR A 145 4.16 34.86 4.58
C THR A 145 5.35 35.74 4.96
N PRO A 146 5.75 35.75 6.22
CA PRO A 146 6.96 36.43 6.65
C PRO A 146 8.19 35.93 5.86
N LEU A 147 9.06 36.85 5.47
CA LEU A 147 10.32 36.54 4.77
C LEU A 147 11.38 36.02 5.74
N SER A 148 11.27 36.35 7.01
CA SER A 148 12.19 35.98 8.10
C SER A 148 11.44 35.17 9.17
N GLY A 149 12.18 34.48 10.04
CA GLY A 149 11.63 33.66 11.12
C GLY A 149 11.75 32.16 10.88
N ALA A 150 11.28 31.39 11.85
CA ALA A 150 11.30 29.92 11.80
C ALA A 150 10.44 29.37 10.67
N ILE A 151 10.92 28.28 10.05
CA ILE A 151 10.16 27.54 9.03
C ILE A 151 8.95 26.88 9.70
N ASP A 152 7.77 27.06 9.13
CA ASP A 152 6.55 26.49 9.65
C ASP A 152 6.19 25.18 8.92
N GLN A 153 6.42 24.07 9.58
CA GLN A 153 6.15 22.71 9.02
C GLN A 153 4.64 22.45 8.82
N ARG A 154 3.76 23.24 9.43
CA ARG A 154 2.30 23.12 9.25
C ARG A 154 1.87 23.31 7.78
N TRP A 155 2.68 24.01 7.00
CA TRP A 155 2.43 24.21 5.57
C TRP A 155 2.22 22.92 4.79
N TYR A 156 2.91 21.84 5.13
CA TYR A 156 2.78 20.59 4.37
C TYR A 156 1.37 20.01 4.41
N TYR A 157 0.70 20.07 5.55
CA TYR A 157 -0.67 19.54 5.68
C TYR A 157 -1.76 20.62 5.60
N MET A 158 -1.43 21.90 5.79
CA MET A 158 -2.39 22.99 5.66
C MET A 158 -2.56 23.47 4.21
N ALA A 159 -1.49 23.49 3.42
CA ALA A 159 -1.57 23.96 2.03
C ALA A 159 -2.60 23.21 1.19
N PRO A 160 -2.73 21.88 1.23
CA PRO A 160 -3.78 21.18 0.50
C PRO A 160 -5.20 21.60 0.89
N LEU A 161 -5.45 21.85 2.19
CA LEU A 161 -6.76 22.33 2.65
C LEU A 161 -7.03 23.76 2.17
N LEU A 162 -6.01 24.64 2.18
CA LEU A 162 -6.14 26.03 1.73
C LEU A 162 -6.32 26.15 0.19
N LEU A 163 -5.89 25.16 -0.55
CA LEU A 163 -6.03 25.08 -2.01
C LEU A 163 -7.40 24.57 -2.44
N ASP A 164 -8.06 23.79 -1.59
CA ASP A 164 -9.37 23.22 -1.87
C ASP A 164 -10.53 24.20 -1.57
N PRO A 165 -11.70 24.02 -2.18
CA PRO A 165 -12.88 24.78 -1.83
C PRO A 165 -13.27 24.59 -0.35
N PRO A 166 -13.56 25.68 0.40
CA PRO A 166 -13.87 25.57 1.84
C PRO A 166 -15.04 24.64 2.16
N GLY A 167 -16.04 24.54 1.30
CA GLY A 167 -17.18 23.62 1.45
C GLY A 167 -16.75 22.15 1.44
N TYR A 168 -15.85 21.78 0.51
CA TYR A 168 -15.29 20.42 0.44
C TYR A 168 -14.49 20.07 1.69
N VAL A 169 -13.64 20.99 2.14
CA VAL A 169 -12.84 20.80 3.38
C VAL A 169 -13.75 20.64 4.61
N THR A 170 -14.78 21.49 4.70
CA THR A 170 -15.77 21.43 5.79
C THR A 170 -16.54 20.10 5.81
N GLU A 171 -16.96 19.62 4.64
CA GLU A 171 -17.61 18.32 4.51
C GLU A 171 -16.69 17.20 4.99
N TRP A 172 -15.44 17.20 4.55
CA TRP A 172 -14.45 16.21 4.96
C TRP A 172 -14.14 16.25 6.45
N LEU A 173 -13.95 17.43 7.04
CA LEU A 173 -13.69 17.62 8.47
C LEU A 173 -14.86 17.19 9.37
N ASN A 174 -16.09 17.24 8.86
CA ASN A 174 -17.30 16.84 9.58
C ASN A 174 -17.67 15.36 9.43
N TRP A 175 -16.80 14.54 8.82
CA TRP A 175 -17.10 13.14 8.56
C TRP A 175 -17.45 12.33 9.81
N GLU A 176 -16.82 12.63 10.98
CA GLU A 176 -17.10 11.94 12.24
C GLU A 176 -18.53 12.13 12.76
N LYS A 177 -19.11 13.29 12.50
CA LYS A 177 -20.52 13.55 12.86
C LYS A 177 -21.47 12.67 12.07
N LYS A 178 -21.04 12.13 10.93
CA LYS A 178 -21.83 11.19 10.09
C LYS A 178 -21.61 9.72 10.45
N LYS A 179 -20.74 9.42 11.43
CA LYS A 179 -20.40 8.06 11.87
C LYS A 179 -21.49 7.36 12.70
N LEU A 180 -22.68 7.94 12.80
CA LEU A 180 -23.78 7.48 13.66
C LEU A 180 -24.52 6.21 13.19
N SER A 181 -23.95 5.43 12.27
CA SER A 181 -24.48 4.13 11.88
C SER A 181 -23.40 3.04 11.83
N GLY A 182 -23.01 2.52 12.97
CA GLY A 182 -22.77 1.08 13.12
C GLY A 182 -21.38 0.51 12.83
N GLU A 183 -20.28 1.27 12.72
CA GLU A 183 -18.94 0.69 12.67
C GLU A 183 -18.07 1.15 13.85
N ASP A 184 -17.67 0.18 14.67
CA ASP A 184 -16.84 0.28 15.89
C ASP A 184 -15.37 0.66 15.60
N ASP A 185 -15.09 1.78 14.96
CA ASP A 185 -13.72 2.29 14.90
C ASP A 185 -13.63 3.62 15.67
N THR A 186 -13.61 3.50 17.01
CA THR A 186 -13.36 4.59 17.93
C THR A 186 -11.86 4.92 18.01
N ASP A 187 -11.22 5.30 16.89
CA ASP A 187 -9.88 5.89 16.95
C ASP A 187 -10.01 7.33 17.52
N THR A 188 -10.10 7.39 18.84
CA THR A 188 -10.19 8.64 19.59
C THR A 188 -9.00 9.57 19.30
N SER A 189 -7.86 9.00 18.90
CA SER A 189 -6.67 9.77 18.57
C SER A 189 -6.82 10.46 17.21
N PHE A 190 -7.27 9.77 16.18
CA PHE A 190 -7.55 10.37 14.85
C PHE A 190 -8.57 11.50 14.97
N SER A 191 -9.64 11.29 15.72
CA SER A 191 -10.71 12.27 15.96
C SER A 191 -10.18 13.56 16.59
N LYS A 192 -9.31 13.43 17.59
CA LYS A 192 -8.67 14.60 18.24
C LYS A 192 -7.80 15.39 17.26
N HIS A 193 -7.00 14.70 16.44
CA HIS A 193 -6.14 15.32 15.44
C HIS A 193 -6.96 16.00 14.33
N LEU A 194 -8.05 15.38 13.89
CA LEU A 194 -8.96 15.95 12.89
C LEU A 194 -9.63 17.22 13.41
N LYS A 195 -10.05 17.21 14.69
CA LYS A 195 -10.61 18.41 15.35
C LYS A 195 -9.59 19.55 15.43
N GLN A 196 -8.33 19.26 15.79
CA GLN A 196 -7.25 20.26 15.81
C GLN A 196 -6.96 20.78 14.40
N LEU A 197 -6.91 19.90 13.39
CA LEU A 197 -6.73 20.31 11.99
C LEU A 197 -7.84 21.26 11.55
N GLY A 198 -9.09 20.97 11.90
CA GLY A 198 -10.24 21.83 11.62
C GLY A 198 -10.12 23.20 12.28
N GLN A 199 -9.72 23.26 13.55
CA GLN A 199 -9.46 24.53 14.24
C GLN A 199 -8.38 25.36 13.54
N LEU A 200 -7.26 24.72 13.19
CA LEU A 200 -6.19 25.39 12.43
C LEU A 200 -6.67 25.91 11.07
N PHE A 201 -7.48 25.12 10.36
CA PHE A 201 -8.03 25.52 9.08
C PHE A 201 -8.93 26.75 9.20
N TYR A 202 -9.92 26.71 10.10
CA TYR A 202 -10.84 27.84 10.29
C TYR A 202 -10.16 29.09 10.80
N ASN A 203 -9.17 28.96 11.67
CA ASN A 203 -8.37 30.10 12.13
C ASN A 203 -7.60 30.75 10.97
N ASN A 204 -6.96 29.93 10.10
CA ASN A 204 -6.21 30.46 8.95
C ASN A 204 -7.09 31.05 7.84
N ILE A 205 -8.37 30.65 7.74
CA ILE A 205 -9.31 31.34 6.84
C ILE A 205 -9.67 32.73 7.37
N LYS A 206 -9.84 32.87 8.69
CA LYS A 206 -10.20 34.14 9.31
C LYS A 206 -9.00 35.08 9.44
N ASN A 207 -7.94 34.59 10.08
CA ASN A 207 -6.73 35.32 10.34
C ASN A 207 -5.55 34.45 9.95
N PHE A 208 -4.88 34.76 8.86
CA PHE A 208 -3.81 33.94 8.36
C PHE A 208 -2.61 33.93 9.32
N GLU A 209 -2.33 32.79 9.96
CA GLU A 209 -1.35 32.63 11.04
C GLU A 209 -0.16 31.75 10.69
N LEU A 210 -0.09 31.21 9.45
CA LEU A 210 1.03 30.37 9.04
C LEU A 210 2.30 31.21 8.87
N GLY A 211 3.38 30.70 9.46
CA GLY A 211 4.71 31.28 9.35
C GLY A 211 5.37 31.06 7.98
N ARG A 212 6.70 31.16 7.96
CA ARG A 212 7.50 31.06 6.74
C ARG A 212 7.34 29.69 6.08
N LYS A 213 7.15 29.69 4.74
CA LYS A 213 7.03 28.48 3.91
C LYS A 213 8.35 27.69 3.90
N PRO A 214 8.30 26.33 4.02
CA PRO A 214 9.46 25.48 3.74
C PRO A 214 9.95 25.66 2.30
N LYS A 215 11.27 25.59 2.09
CA LYS A 215 11.87 25.76 0.75
C LYS A 215 11.44 24.67 -0.24
N ASP A 216 11.21 23.45 0.26
CA ASP A 216 10.82 22.27 -0.52
C ASP A 216 9.29 22.12 -0.65
N LEU A 217 8.49 23.06 -0.12
CA LEU A 217 7.03 22.93 -0.03
C LEU A 217 6.38 22.56 -1.37
N TYR A 218 6.69 23.27 -2.43
CA TYR A 218 6.03 23.07 -3.72
C TYR A 218 6.35 21.70 -4.33
N PHE A 219 7.58 21.22 -4.17
CA PHE A 219 7.97 19.87 -4.61
C PHE A 219 7.35 18.78 -3.75
N VAL A 220 7.24 18.98 -2.44
CA VAL A 220 6.55 18.04 -1.55
C VAL A 220 5.07 17.95 -1.91
N LEU A 221 4.40 19.07 -2.17
CA LEU A 221 3.00 19.10 -2.59
C LEU A 221 2.82 18.47 -3.99
N ALA A 222 3.77 18.68 -4.91
CA ALA A 222 3.77 17.99 -6.21
C ALA A 222 3.91 16.47 -6.04
N ASN A 223 4.80 16.03 -5.15
CA ASN A 223 4.91 14.61 -4.82
C ASN A 223 3.63 14.05 -4.19
N MET A 224 2.92 14.85 -3.36
CA MET A 224 1.62 14.45 -2.82
C MET A 224 0.57 14.33 -3.93
N ALA A 225 0.54 15.23 -4.91
CA ALA A 225 -0.35 15.14 -6.06
C ALA A 225 -0.09 13.86 -6.88
N ILE A 226 1.18 13.45 -7.02
CA ILE A 226 1.58 12.27 -7.78
C ILE A 226 1.33 10.98 -7.01
N ALA A 227 1.62 10.94 -5.70
CA ALA A 227 1.81 9.69 -4.97
C ALA A 227 1.25 9.63 -3.54
N SER A 228 0.54 10.66 -3.04
CA SER A 228 -0.16 10.52 -1.75
C SER A 228 -1.28 9.48 -1.87
N PRO A 229 -1.35 8.48 -0.97
CA PRO A 229 -2.33 7.41 -1.06
C PRO A 229 -3.77 7.92 -1.15
N ALA A 230 -4.16 8.90 -0.32
CA ALA A 230 -5.51 9.45 -0.35
C ALA A 230 -5.83 10.18 -1.66
N VAL A 231 -4.87 10.92 -2.22
CA VAL A 231 -5.02 11.63 -3.50
C VAL A 231 -5.12 10.65 -4.66
N CYS A 232 -4.29 9.61 -4.67
CA CYS A 232 -4.33 8.56 -5.71
C CYS A 232 -5.64 7.79 -5.68
N ILE A 233 -6.10 7.37 -4.49
CA ILE A 233 -7.38 6.66 -4.34
C ILE A 233 -8.56 7.57 -4.69
N ASN A 234 -8.48 8.87 -4.35
CA ASN A 234 -9.50 9.85 -4.76
C ASN A 234 -9.63 9.93 -6.29
N ARG A 235 -8.51 9.90 -7.00
CA ARG A 235 -8.47 9.89 -8.48
C ARG A 235 -9.07 8.61 -9.04
N VAL A 236 -8.75 7.45 -8.45
CA VAL A 236 -9.37 6.15 -8.81
C VAL A 236 -10.88 6.21 -8.66
N TYR A 237 -11.37 6.66 -7.49
CA TYR A 237 -12.83 6.72 -7.26
C TYR A 237 -13.52 7.71 -8.20
N SER A 238 -12.88 8.83 -8.52
CA SER A 238 -13.40 9.78 -9.50
C SER A 238 -13.54 9.17 -10.89
N LEU A 239 -12.62 8.29 -11.30
CA LEU A 239 -12.69 7.60 -12.60
C LEU A 239 -13.91 6.67 -12.68
N TYR A 240 -14.29 6.01 -11.57
CA TYR A 240 -15.38 5.02 -11.54
C TYR A 240 -16.72 5.57 -11.04
N SER A 241 -16.76 6.78 -10.47
CA SER A 241 -18.01 7.37 -9.95
C SER A 241 -18.92 7.92 -11.04
N GLY A 242 -18.38 8.22 -12.21
CA GLY A 242 -19.10 8.93 -13.27
C GLY A 242 -19.58 10.29 -12.75
N GLU A 243 -20.85 10.64 -13.06
CA GLU A 243 -21.50 11.87 -12.55
C GLU A 243 -21.92 11.80 -11.08
N LYS A 244 -21.87 10.60 -10.46
CA LYS A 244 -22.27 10.40 -9.07
C LYS A 244 -21.11 10.74 -8.13
N ASN A 245 -21.33 11.64 -7.19
CA ASN A 245 -20.37 11.95 -6.15
C ASN A 245 -20.30 10.80 -5.14
N PHE A 246 -19.10 10.34 -4.81
CA PHE A 246 -18.87 9.46 -3.68
C PHE A 246 -18.59 10.27 -2.40
N LYS A 247 -18.70 9.62 -1.25
CA LYS A 247 -18.49 10.29 0.05
C LYS A 247 -17.03 10.74 0.18
N SER A 248 -16.78 12.02 0.48
CA SER A 248 -15.46 12.66 0.52
C SER A 248 -14.45 11.98 1.47
N PHE A 249 -14.91 11.19 2.45
CA PHE A 249 -14.06 10.49 3.40
C PHE A 249 -13.66 9.04 2.96
N PHE A 250 -14.26 8.48 1.90
CA PHE A 250 -13.90 7.14 1.42
C PHE A 250 -12.43 7.00 1.06
N PRO A 251 -11.82 7.94 0.32
CA PRO A 251 -10.40 7.87 0.05
C PRO A 251 -9.53 7.89 1.32
N THR A 252 -9.92 8.68 2.32
CA THR A 252 -9.23 8.73 3.62
C THR A 252 -9.26 7.39 4.35
N ARG A 253 -10.42 6.71 4.37
CA ARG A 253 -10.55 5.38 5.02
C ARG A 253 -9.69 4.33 4.31
N ALA A 254 -9.69 4.31 2.99
CA ALA A 254 -8.84 3.41 2.22
C ALA A 254 -7.35 3.74 2.42
N ALA A 255 -6.98 5.03 2.40
CA ALA A 255 -5.61 5.47 2.67
C ALA A 255 -5.16 5.12 4.10
N LYS A 256 -6.05 5.19 5.10
CA LYS A 256 -5.74 4.75 6.48
C LYS A 256 -5.39 3.26 6.50
N ARG A 257 -6.18 2.39 5.83
CA ARG A 257 -5.84 0.97 5.70
C ARG A 257 -4.48 0.75 5.01
N PHE A 258 -4.17 1.56 4.01
CA PHE A 258 -2.85 1.53 3.36
C PHE A 258 -1.74 1.93 4.34
N ILE A 259 -1.92 3.00 5.12
CA ILE A 259 -0.96 3.42 6.15
C ILE A 259 -0.79 2.34 7.23
N ASP A 260 -1.85 1.66 7.64
CA ASP A 260 -1.78 0.53 8.58
C ASP A 260 -0.93 -0.62 8.02
N MET A 261 -1.02 -0.88 6.72
CA MET A 261 -0.13 -1.82 6.04
C MET A 261 1.32 -1.34 6.05
N MET A 262 1.57 -0.05 5.77
CA MET A 262 2.91 0.56 5.77
C MET A 262 3.52 0.66 7.18
N ASN A 263 2.71 0.63 8.23
CA ASN A 263 3.14 0.64 9.63
C ASN A 263 3.55 -0.74 10.19
N LYS A 264 3.39 -1.81 9.41
CA LYS A 264 3.90 -3.13 9.84
C LYS A 264 5.43 -3.08 9.95
N THR A 265 5.97 -3.85 10.88
CA THR A 265 7.41 -3.84 11.20
C THR A 265 8.29 -4.06 9.97
N ASP A 266 7.95 -5.05 9.14
CA ASP A 266 8.63 -5.35 7.89
C ASP A 266 8.49 -4.22 6.86
N SER A 267 7.30 -3.65 6.71
CA SER A 267 7.05 -2.54 5.78
C SER A 267 7.81 -1.29 6.17
N THR A 268 7.85 -0.95 7.47
CA THR A 268 8.65 0.18 7.99
C THR A 268 10.13 -0.04 7.70
N ALA A 269 10.64 -1.25 7.94
CA ALA A 269 12.03 -1.61 7.63
C ALA A 269 12.35 -1.48 6.13
N ILE A 270 11.45 -1.92 5.27
CA ILE A 270 11.60 -1.84 3.82
C ILE A 270 11.69 -0.39 3.35
N VAL A 271 10.79 0.48 3.84
CA VAL A 271 10.81 1.90 3.49
C VAL A 271 12.10 2.57 3.96
N GLU A 272 12.58 2.25 5.15
CA GLU A 272 13.85 2.77 5.66
C GLU A 272 15.06 2.31 4.82
N LEU A 273 15.08 1.05 4.40
CA LEU A 273 16.15 0.52 3.54
C LEU A 273 16.09 1.09 2.12
N ALA A 274 14.89 1.31 1.60
CA ALA A 274 14.69 1.79 0.23
C ALA A 274 14.97 3.29 0.07
N CYS A 275 14.60 4.10 1.08
CA CYS A 275 14.63 5.58 1.01
C CYS A 275 15.63 6.23 1.96
N GLY A 276 16.32 5.44 2.78
CA GLY A 276 17.24 5.91 3.80
C GLY A 276 16.59 6.11 5.17
N LYS A 277 17.42 6.15 6.21
CA LYS A 277 16.98 6.37 7.59
C LYS A 277 16.69 7.86 7.81
N ASN A 278 15.44 8.18 8.13
CA ASN A 278 15.03 9.49 8.57
C ASN A 278 14.52 9.42 10.00
N ASN A 279 14.46 10.59 10.66
CA ASN A 279 13.76 10.73 11.94
C ASN A 279 12.25 10.44 11.75
N GLU A 280 11.53 10.28 12.86
CA GLU A 280 10.10 9.94 12.84
C GLU A 280 9.26 11.01 12.11
N ASP A 281 9.60 12.29 12.27
CA ASP A 281 8.89 13.41 11.65
C ASP A 281 9.00 13.42 10.11
N ALA A 282 10.04 12.82 9.57
CA ALA A 282 10.29 12.76 8.12
C ALA A 282 9.89 11.41 7.49
N HIS A 283 9.51 10.39 8.26
CA HIS A 283 9.20 9.06 7.73
C HIS A 283 8.05 9.08 6.71
N TRP A 284 7.03 9.92 6.88
CA TRP A 284 5.97 10.08 5.92
C TRP A 284 6.46 10.57 4.54
N LYS A 285 7.55 11.37 4.49
CA LYS A 285 8.19 11.78 3.22
C LYS A 285 8.87 10.58 2.54
N ASN A 286 9.45 9.67 3.31
CA ASN A 286 10.00 8.42 2.77
C ASN A 286 8.91 7.53 2.19
N VAL A 287 7.76 7.38 2.90
CA VAL A 287 6.61 6.65 2.38
C VAL A 287 6.11 7.28 1.07
N LEU A 288 6.00 8.60 1.01
CA LEU A 288 5.61 9.31 -0.20
C LEU A 288 6.60 9.08 -1.36
N THR A 289 7.90 9.10 -1.07
CA THR A 289 8.97 8.80 -2.04
C THR A 289 8.88 7.36 -2.53
N TYR A 290 8.68 6.40 -1.64
CA TYR A 290 8.49 5.00 -1.97
C TYR A 290 7.26 4.79 -2.88
N CYS A 291 6.14 5.43 -2.55
CA CYS A 291 4.92 5.40 -3.35
C CYS A 291 5.15 5.97 -4.76
N LYS A 292 5.88 7.09 -4.86
CA LYS A 292 6.24 7.70 -6.14
C LYS A 292 7.15 6.79 -6.96
N GLN A 293 8.21 6.24 -6.38
CA GLN A 293 9.14 5.33 -7.06
C GLN A 293 8.43 4.10 -7.63
N GLY A 294 7.43 3.58 -6.92
CA GLY A 294 6.63 2.41 -7.28
C GLY A 294 5.41 2.68 -8.16
N ASN A 295 5.23 3.91 -8.69
CA ASN A 295 4.08 4.27 -9.53
C ASN A 295 2.73 3.88 -8.88
N ILE A 296 2.51 4.31 -7.63
CA ILE A 296 1.32 3.93 -6.84
C ILE A 296 0.00 4.21 -7.57
N GLN A 297 -0.08 5.32 -8.34
CA GLN A 297 -1.29 5.64 -9.11
C GLN A 297 -1.58 4.57 -10.16
N SER A 298 -0.59 4.21 -10.97
CA SER A 298 -0.76 3.18 -11.99
C SER A 298 -1.09 1.80 -11.38
N MET A 299 -0.47 1.48 -10.24
CA MET A 299 -0.77 0.25 -9.50
C MET A 299 -2.24 0.24 -9.03
N PHE A 300 -2.74 1.33 -8.48
CA PHE A 300 -4.14 1.42 -8.06
C PHE A 300 -5.11 1.38 -9.24
N ASP A 301 -4.80 2.05 -10.35
CA ASP A 301 -5.65 2.07 -11.55
C ASP A 301 -5.75 0.67 -12.18
N GLU A 302 -4.63 -0.05 -12.29
CA GLU A 302 -4.60 -1.44 -12.75
C GLU A 302 -5.41 -2.36 -11.82
N TYR A 303 -5.24 -2.21 -10.51
CA TYR A 303 -5.94 -3.04 -9.54
C TYR A 303 -7.45 -2.74 -9.51
N ALA A 304 -7.84 -1.47 -9.55
CA ALA A 304 -9.24 -1.08 -9.63
C ALA A 304 -9.91 -1.61 -10.91
N HIS A 305 -9.20 -1.58 -12.05
CA HIS A 305 -9.70 -2.19 -13.29
C HIS A 305 -9.95 -3.70 -13.13
N LEU A 306 -9.08 -4.43 -12.44
CA LEU A 306 -9.28 -5.86 -12.20
C LEU A 306 -10.48 -6.13 -11.28
N LEU A 307 -10.63 -5.33 -10.22
CA LEU A 307 -11.76 -5.45 -9.30
C LEU A 307 -13.08 -5.10 -9.97
N SER A 308 -13.11 -4.02 -10.76
CA SER A 308 -14.34 -3.54 -11.42
C SER A 308 -14.93 -4.55 -12.41
N ASN A 309 -14.12 -5.40 -13.03
CA ASN A 309 -14.61 -6.46 -13.91
C ASN A 309 -15.48 -7.51 -13.21
N GLY A 310 -15.30 -7.68 -11.90
CA GLY A 310 -16.11 -8.58 -11.06
C GLY A 310 -17.42 -7.93 -10.55
N TYR A 311 -17.60 -6.63 -10.76
CA TYR A 311 -18.73 -5.89 -10.21
C TYR A 311 -19.81 -5.66 -11.25
N LYS A 312 -21.06 -5.86 -10.83
CA LYS A 312 -22.25 -5.55 -11.63
C LYS A 312 -23.12 -4.54 -10.86
N GLY A 313 -23.61 -3.52 -11.56
CA GLY A 313 -24.53 -2.52 -11.01
C GLY A 313 -23.89 -1.20 -10.57
N GLU A 314 -24.70 -0.32 -9.95
CA GLU A 314 -24.40 1.11 -9.80
C GLU A 314 -23.37 1.47 -8.70
N ASN A 315 -23.05 0.57 -7.78
CA ASN A 315 -22.24 0.89 -6.59
C ASN A 315 -20.78 0.41 -6.72
N ILE A 316 -20.12 0.70 -7.86
CA ILE A 316 -18.74 0.29 -8.10
C ILE A 316 -17.78 0.89 -7.07
N VAL A 317 -17.96 2.18 -6.72
CA VAL A 317 -17.07 2.86 -5.77
C VAL A 317 -17.19 2.27 -4.36
N ASP A 318 -18.40 1.91 -3.90
CA ASP A 318 -18.59 1.27 -2.60
C ASP A 318 -17.89 -0.09 -2.55
N LYS A 319 -17.96 -0.87 -3.62
CA LYS A 319 -17.27 -2.17 -3.74
C LYS A 319 -15.75 -1.99 -3.80
N LEU A 320 -15.26 -1.06 -4.64
CA LEU A 320 -13.84 -0.71 -4.68
C LEU A 320 -13.34 -0.27 -3.31
N HIS A 321 -14.12 0.56 -2.60
CA HIS A 321 -13.75 1.03 -1.27
C HIS A 321 -13.54 -0.13 -0.28
N ASN A 322 -14.32 -1.19 -0.36
CA ASN A 322 -14.16 -2.34 0.52
C ASN A 322 -12.96 -3.21 0.16
N ASP A 323 -12.66 -3.34 -1.13
CA ASP A 323 -11.74 -4.36 -1.65
C ASP A 323 -10.36 -3.82 -2.08
N ILE A 324 -10.21 -2.48 -2.24
CA ILE A 324 -8.99 -1.90 -2.79
C ILE A 324 -7.76 -2.06 -1.89
N ILE A 325 -7.94 -2.12 -0.58
CA ILE A 325 -6.87 -2.39 0.39
C ILE A 325 -7.29 -3.56 1.27
N ILE A 326 -6.61 -4.67 1.10
CA ILE A 326 -6.84 -5.88 1.89
C ILE A 326 -5.69 -6.06 2.86
N ASN A 327 -5.99 -5.94 4.14
CA ASN A 327 -5.05 -6.22 5.21
C ASN A 327 -5.24 -7.65 5.71
N ILE A 328 -4.25 -8.50 5.48
CA ILE A 328 -4.23 -9.86 6.03
C ILE A 328 -3.76 -9.82 7.47
N LYS A 329 -4.45 -10.56 8.34
CA LYS A 329 -3.92 -10.87 9.68
C LYS A 329 -2.65 -11.70 9.52
N THR A 330 -1.58 -11.27 10.16
CA THR A 330 -0.30 -11.99 10.17
C THR A 330 -0.49 -13.35 10.84
N THR A 331 -0.06 -14.40 10.18
CA THR A 331 0.05 -15.72 10.79
C THR A 331 1.43 -15.84 11.46
N HIS A 332 1.46 -16.34 12.68
CA HIS A 332 2.70 -16.62 13.40
C HIS A 332 2.86 -18.13 13.47
N TYR A 333 4.06 -18.60 13.18
CA TYR A 333 4.46 -19.98 13.48
C TYR A 333 5.41 -19.96 14.65
N GLU A 334 5.15 -20.79 15.64
CA GLU A 334 6.08 -21.07 16.73
C GLU A 334 7.05 -22.14 16.25
N ILE A 335 8.35 -21.89 16.43
CA ILE A 335 9.38 -22.85 16.11
C ILE A 335 9.82 -23.47 17.41
N ASP A 336 9.70 -24.79 17.52
CA ASP A 336 10.34 -25.54 18.59
C ASP A 336 11.81 -25.83 18.24
N THR A 337 12.69 -25.50 19.15
CA THR A 337 14.12 -25.77 19.01
C THR A 337 14.52 -26.90 19.97
N TRP A 338 15.61 -27.61 19.65
CA TRP A 338 16.17 -28.61 20.57
C TRP A 338 16.42 -28.05 21.96
N GLN A 339 16.90 -26.83 22.06
CA GLN A 339 17.11 -26.15 23.33
C GLN A 339 15.80 -25.90 24.10
N ASN A 340 14.74 -25.55 23.42
CA ASN A 340 13.42 -25.36 24.01
C ASN A 340 12.79 -26.69 24.42
N PHE A 341 12.95 -27.73 23.62
CA PHE A 341 12.53 -29.07 23.95
C PHE A 341 13.24 -29.56 25.23
N HIS A 342 14.55 -29.34 25.32
CA HIS A 342 15.33 -29.69 26.54
C HIS A 342 14.89 -28.89 27.77
N LYS A 343 14.58 -27.60 27.62
CA LYS A 343 14.03 -26.77 28.70
C LYS A 343 12.66 -27.23 29.14
N THR A 344 11.83 -27.70 28.20
CA THR A 344 10.47 -28.24 28.48
C THR A 344 10.56 -29.47 29.35
N ILE A 345 11.47 -30.41 29.03
CA ILE A 345 11.71 -31.60 29.82
C ILE A 345 12.18 -31.24 31.24
N ASN A 346 12.99 -30.20 31.36
CA ASN A 346 13.55 -29.75 32.64
C ASN A 346 12.65 -28.75 33.40
N LYS A 347 11.39 -28.52 32.95
CA LYS A 347 10.42 -27.57 33.53
C LYS A 347 10.95 -26.14 33.68
N GLN A 348 11.88 -25.74 32.83
CA GLN A 348 12.39 -24.37 32.75
C GLN A 348 11.49 -23.53 31.85
N GLY A 349 11.39 -22.22 32.13
CA GLY A 349 10.56 -21.30 31.32
C GLY A 349 10.95 -21.33 29.84
N ILE A 350 9.94 -21.47 28.97
CA ILE A 350 10.10 -21.63 27.52
C ILE A 350 9.69 -20.36 26.84
N THR A 351 10.53 -19.87 25.94
CA THR A 351 10.19 -18.84 24.97
C THR A 351 10.36 -19.43 23.57
N ASN A 352 9.25 -19.76 22.93
CA ASN A 352 9.28 -20.23 21.54
C ASN A 352 9.47 -19.05 20.60
N PRO A 353 10.50 -19.03 19.75
CA PRO A 353 10.65 -18.02 18.73
C PRO A 353 9.46 -18.09 17.76
N ARG A 354 8.86 -16.92 17.48
CA ARG A 354 7.73 -16.80 16.56
C ARG A 354 8.20 -16.18 15.25
N ILE A 355 7.91 -16.85 14.15
CA ILE A 355 8.15 -16.31 12.80
C ILE A 355 6.84 -15.79 12.24
N ARG A 356 6.89 -14.57 11.72
CA ARG A 356 5.76 -13.94 11.06
C ARG A 356 5.76 -14.31 9.59
N THR A 357 4.61 -14.68 9.05
CA THR A 357 4.46 -15.01 7.63
C THR A 357 3.69 -13.90 6.91
N HIS A 358 4.44 -12.99 6.31
CA HIS A 358 3.90 -11.89 5.48
C HIS A 358 4.31 -12.02 4.02
N PHE A 359 5.55 -12.39 3.77
CA PHE A 359 6.11 -12.53 2.43
C PHE A 359 5.58 -13.76 1.73
N ALA A 360 5.55 -14.89 2.46
CA ALA A 360 5.02 -16.16 2.00
C ALA A 360 3.97 -16.69 2.98
N VAL A 361 2.87 -17.24 2.46
CA VAL A 361 1.75 -17.76 3.27
C VAL A 361 1.38 -19.16 2.82
N ALA A 362 1.13 -20.05 3.77
CA ALA A 362 0.61 -21.39 3.49
C ALA A 362 -0.92 -21.36 3.35
N PHE A 363 -1.39 -21.98 2.28
CA PHE A 363 -2.80 -22.21 1.97
C PHE A 363 -3.10 -23.72 2.07
N THR A 364 -3.35 -24.17 3.28
CA THR A 364 -3.54 -25.59 3.63
C THR A 364 -4.93 -25.83 4.20
N LYS A 365 -5.32 -27.10 4.35
CA LYS A 365 -6.51 -27.48 5.14
C LYS A 365 -6.32 -26.99 6.57
N GLY A 366 -7.28 -26.23 7.09
CA GLY A 366 -7.38 -25.89 8.49
C GLY A 366 -8.22 -26.95 9.22
N GLU A 367 -8.36 -26.77 10.51
CA GLU A 367 -9.15 -27.67 11.37
C GLU A 367 -10.67 -27.62 11.10
N GLY A 368 -11.11 -26.81 10.14
CA GLY A 368 -12.51 -26.60 9.78
C GLY A 368 -13.18 -25.52 10.62
N GLY A 369 -14.34 -25.03 10.13
CA GLY A 369 -15.11 -24.00 10.78
C GLY A 369 -15.12 -22.66 10.04
N GLU A 370 -15.95 -21.73 10.50
CA GLU A 370 -16.19 -20.44 9.86
C GLU A 370 -14.92 -19.57 9.79
N ASN A 371 -14.07 -19.65 10.81
CA ASN A 371 -12.80 -18.92 10.86
C ASN A 371 -11.82 -19.38 9.77
N ASP A 372 -11.77 -20.66 9.43
CA ASP A 372 -10.91 -21.20 8.39
C ASP A 372 -11.40 -20.78 6.99
N ILE A 373 -12.70 -20.78 6.76
CA ILE A 373 -13.31 -20.31 5.51
C ILE A 373 -13.02 -18.82 5.30
N ASN A 374 -13.19 -18.00 6.32
CA ASN A 374 -12.94 -16.56 6.26
C ASN A 374 -11.45 -16.26 6.05
N ARG A 375 -10.56 -17.03 6.69
CA ARG A 375 -9.11 -16.94 6.47
C ARG A 375 -8.73 -17.26 5.03
N LYS A 376 -9.27 -18.36 4.46
CA LYS A 376 -8.99 -18.77 3.07
C LYS A 376 -9.47 -17.70 2.08
N LYS A 377 -10.67 -17.14 2.27
CA LYS A 377 -11.17 -16.02 1.47
C LYS A 377 -10.23 -14.81 1.52
N SER A 378 -9.79 -14.41 2.73
CA SER A 378 -8.88 -13.28 2.92
C SER A 378 -7.51 -13.52 2.27
N VAL A 379 -6.92 -14.71 2.43
CA VAL A 379 -5.63 -15.07 1.82
C VAL A 379 -5.72 -15.07 0.30
N ARG A 380 -6.79 -15.64 -0.26
CA ARG A 380 -7.05 -15.63 -1.71
C ARG A 380 -7.17 -14.20 -2.24
N ALA A 381 -7.98 -13.37 -1.60
CA ALA A 381 -8.18 -11.99 -1.99
C ALA A 381 -6.86 -11.21 -1.96
N ALA A 382 -6.06 -11.36 -0.92
CA ALA A 382 -4.77 -10.72 -0.80
C ALA A 382 -3.73 -11.24 -1.80
N PHE A 383 -3.71 -12.53 -2.11
CA PHE A 383 -2.82 -13.06 -3.14
C PHE A 383 -3.21 -12.56 -4.53
N ASN A 384 -4.49 -12.29 -4.79
CA ASN A 384 -4.99 -11.67 -6.01
C ASN A 384 -4.94 -10.13 -6.00
N SER A 385 -4.42 -9.51 -4.94
CA SER A 385 -4.10 -8.07 -4.88
C SER A 385 -2.65 -7.81 -5.28
N PRO A 386 -2.25 -6.57 -5.59
CA PRO A 386 -0.84 -6.27 -5.85
C PRO A 386 0.04 -6.41 -4.61
N PHE A 387 -0.53 -6.35 -3.41
CA PHE A 387 0.18 -6.37 -2.13
C PHE A 387 0.64 -7.76 -1.71
N ARG A 388 1.42 -7.84 -0.62
CA ARG A 388 1.84 -9.10 -0.02
C ARG A 388 0.64 -9.98 0.38
N PRO A 389 0.76 -11.32 0.38
CA PRO A 389 1.97 -12.12 0.20
C PRO A 389 2.39 -12.24 -1.27
N PHE A 390 3.70 -12.48 -1.50
CA PHE A 390 4.23 -12.71 -2.84
C PHE A 390 4.40 -14.18 -3.19
N VAL A 391 4.42 -15.03 -2.17
CA VAL A 391 4.46 -16.48 -2.36
C VAL A 391 3.27 -17.11 -1.65
N LEU A 392 2.54 -17.94 -2.36
CA LEU A 392 1.50 -18.78 -1.81
C LEU A 392 1.92 -20.23 -1.98
N THR A 393 1.97 -20.97 -0.88
CA THR A 393 2.32 -22.38 -0.87
C THR A 393 1.08 -23.21 -0.57
N SER A 394 0.78 -24.23 -1.37
CA SER A 394 -0.47 -24.98 -1.27
C SER A 394 -0.27 -26.46 -1.49
N THR A 395 -1.19 -27.27 -0.95
CA THR A 395 -1.39 -28.68 -1.31
C THR A 395 -2.42 -28.79 -2.43
N SER A 396 -2.89 -29.99 -2.73
CA SER A 396 -3.94 -30.26 -3.71
C SER A 396 -5.25 -29.48 -3.53
N ILE A 397 -5.52 -28.98 -2.31
CA ILE A 397 -6.70 -28.14 -2.01
C ILE A 397 -6.70 -26.82 -2.80
N GLY A 398 -5.52 -26.29 -3.13
CA GLY A 398 -5.39 -25.16 -4.04
C GLY A 398 -5.78 -25.49 -5.49
N GLN A 399 -6.14 -26.74 -5.79
CA GLN A 399 -6.54 -27.18 -7.13
C GLN A 399 -8.06 -27.01 -7.38
N GLU A 400 -8.89 -26.93 -6.34
CA GLU A 400 -10.35 -26.87 -6.51
C GLU A 400 -10.85 -25.44 -6.71
N GLY A 401 -11.24 -25.08 -7.94
CA GLY A 401 -12.07 -23.90 -8.27
C GLY A 401 -11.48 -22.51 -7.92
N LEU A 402 -10.22 -22.40 -7.46
CA LEU A 402 -9.63 -21.17 -7.02
C LEU A 402 -8.71 -20.56 -8.09
N ASP A 403 -8.92 -19.29 -8.42
CA ASP A 403 -8.09 -18.54 -9.36
C ASP A 403 -7.08 -17.66 -8.62
N PHE A 404 -5.82 -17.64 -9.13
CA PHE A 404 -4.69 -16.90 -8.55
C PHE A 404 -3.93 -16.07 -9.61
N HIS A 405 -4.61 -15.68 -10.68
CA HIS A 405 -4.02 -15.18 -11.92
C HIS A 405 -3.72 -13.67 -11.95
N ASN A 406 -4.30 -12.89 -11.03
CA ASN A 406 -4.22 -11.43 -11.14
C ASN A 406 -2.77 -10.90 -11.07
N TYR A 407 -1.94 -11.44 -10.19
CA TYR A 407 -0.56 -10.99 -9.99
C TYR A 407 0.45 -12.14 -9.95
N CYS A 408 0.01 -13.37 -10.23
CA CYS A 408 0.85 -14.55 -10.26
C CYS A 408 1.13 -14.99 -11.69
N ARG A 409 2.42 -15.20 -12.03
CA ARG A 409 2.88 -15.67 -13.33
C ARG A 409 3.81 -16.87 -13.23
N LYS A 410 4.14 -17.30 -12.01
CA LYS A 410 5.09 -18.38 -11.76
C LYS A 410 4.45 -19.47 -10.92
N ILE A 411 4.61 -20.72 -11.39
CA ILE A 411 4.29 -21.92 -10.63
C ILE A 411 5.59 -22.68 -10.37
N VAL A 412 5.70 -23.20 -9.16
CA VAL A 412 6.77 -24.11 -8.77
C VAL A 412 6.11 -25.41 -8.28
N HIS A 413 6.46 -26.49 -8.91
CA HIS A 413 6.07 -27.82 -8.47
C HIS A 413 7.18 -28.35 -7.57
N TRP A 414 6.91 -28.42 -6.24
CA TRP A 414 7.85 -29.01 -5.28
C TRP A 414 8.06 -30.49 -5.60
N ASN A 415 6.97 -31.14 -5.94
CA ASN A 415 6.94 -32.47 -6.53
C ASN A 415 5.91 -32.51 -7.65
N LEU A 416 6.23 -33.18 -8.73
CA LEU A 416 5.33 -33.32 -9.86
C LEU A 416 4.16 -34.23 -9.48
N PRO A 417 2.94 -33.95 -9.94
CA PRO A 417 1.82 -34.87 -9.81
C PRO A 417 2.05 -36.08 -10.72
N SER A 418 1.52 -37.21 -10.33
CA SER A 418 1.55 -38.42 -11.14
C SER A 418 0.63 -38.37 -12.35
N ASN A 419 -0.41 -37.51 -12.29
CA ASN A 419 -1.39 -37.35 -13.36
C ASN A 419 -1.13 -36.05 -14.13
N PRO A 420 -0.94 -36.07 -15.47
CA PRO A 420 -0.79 -34.85 -16.27
C PRO A 420 -1.96 -33.87 -16.17
N ILE A 421 -3.19 -34.36 -15.96
CA ILE A 421 -4.38 -33.51 -15.76
C ILE A 421 -4.21 -32.59 -14.55
N ASP A 422 -3.63 -33.09 -13.46
CA ASP A 422 -3.38 -32.28 -12.28
C ASP A 422 -2.35 -31.18 -12.57
N LEU A 423 -1.40 -31.41 -13.47
CA LEU A 423 -0.43 -30.41 -13.90
C LEU A 423 -1.14 -29.28 -14.67
N GLU A 424 -1.97 -29.63 -15.66
CA GLU A 424 -2.77 -28.65 -16.40
C GLU A 424 -3.72 -27.87 -15.49
N GLN A 425 -4.35 -28.53 -14.53
CA GLN A 425 -5.21 -27.87 -13.55
C GLN A 425 -4.43 -26.86 -12.69
N ARG A 426 -3.20 -27.18 -12.27
CA ARG A 426 -2.34 -26.25 -11.52
C ARG A 426 -1.99 -25.04 -12.37
N GLU A 427 -1.59 -25.24 -13.63
CA GLU A 427 -1.26 -24.16 -14.57
C GLU A 427 -2.48 -23.30 -14.91
N GLY A 428 -3.66 -23.92 -15.05
CA GLY A 428 -4.92 -23.23 -15.26
C GLY A 428 -5.30 -22.24 -14.15
N ARG A 429 -4.70 -22.32 -12.94
CA ARG A 429 -4.96 -21.36 -11.84
C ARG A 429 -4.40 -19.97 -12.09
N ILE A 430 -3.34 -19.86 -12.90
CA ILE A 430 -2.72 -18.59 -13.23
C ILE A 430 -2.94 -18.16 -14.68
N ASN A 431 -3.39 -19.07 -15.53
CA ASN A 431 -3.64 -18.81 -16.95
C ASN A 431 -5.14 -18.54 -17.18
N ARG A 432 -5.56 -17.32 -16.99
CA ARG A 432 -6.94 -16.85 -17.13
C ARG A 432 -7.01 -15.55 -17.92
N PHE A 433 -8.21 -15.20 -18.37
CA PHE A 433 -8.46 -13.91 -19.01
C PHE A 433 -7.98 -12.75 -18.13
N LYS A 434 -7.28 -11.79 -18.71
CA LYS A 434 -6.64 -10.65 -18.01
C LYS A 434 -5.62 -11.07 -16.94
N CYS A 435 -5.03 -12.26 -17.00
CA CYS A 435 -3.93 -12.61 -16.10
C CYS A 435 -2.73 -11.67 -16.27
N LEU A 436 -1.81 -11.68 -15.29
CA LEU A 436 -0.65 -10.78 -15.28
C LEU A 436 0.16 -10.86 -16.59
N ALA A 437 0.40 -12.06 -17.11
CA ALA A 437 1.17 -12.23 -18.34
C ALA A 437 0.48 -11.58 -19.56
N ILE A 438 -0.84 -11.73 -19.67
CA ILE A 438 -1.63 -11.09 -20.73
C ILE A 438 -1.55 -9.58 -20.59
N ARG A 439 -1.78 -9.02 -19.40
CA ARG A 439 -1.71 -7.57 -19.18
C ARG A 439 -0.33 -6.99 -19.53
N GLN A 440 0.76 -7.65 -19.11
CA GLN A 440 2.12 -7.24 -19.45
C GLN A 440 2.38 -7.27 -20.95
N ASN A 441 1.93 -8.32 -21.64
CA ASN A 441 2.10 -8.44 -23.09
C ASN A 441 1.24 -7.42 -23.85
N VAL A 442 -0.01 -7.20 -23.44
CA VAL A 442 -0.90 -6.18 -24.03
C VAL A 442 -0.31 -4.79 -23.81
N ALA A 443 0.13 -4.46 -22.59
CA ALA A 443 0.76 -3.18 -22.30
C ALA A 443 2.04 -2.94 -23.12
N LYS A 444 2.86 -3.98 -23.31
CA LYS A 444 4.08 -3.91 -24.13
C LYS A 444 3.79 -3.73 -25.61
N ARG A 445 2.80 -4.46 -26.14
CA ARG A 445 2.52 -4.50 -27.59
C ARG A 445 1.69 -3.30 -28.05
N TYR A 446 0.70 -2.89 -27.25
CA TYR A 446 -0.29 -1.86 -27.60
C TYR A 446 -0.15 -0.58 -26.77
N GLY A 447 0.83 -0.51 -25.87
CA GLY A 447 0.98 0.60 -24.92
C GLY A 447 1.50 1.92 -25.50
N ASN A 448 1.71 2.03 -26.81
CA ASN A 448 2.21 3.25 -27.48
C ASN A 448 1.09 4.05 -28.18
N ILE A 449 -0.17 3.76 -27.88
CA ILE A 449 -1.31 4.56 -28.37
C ILE A 449 -1.50 5.83 -27.52
N ILE A 450 -2.25 6.78 -28.06
CA ILE A 450 -2.69 7.95 -27.30
C ILE A 450 -3.94 7.57 -26.52
N PHE A 451 -3.84 7.58 -25.19
CA PHE A 451 -4.94 7.23 -24.29
C PHE A 451 -5.85 8.45 -24.03
N LYS A 452 -7.15 8.19 -23.86
CA LYS A 452 -8.17 9.24 -23.64
C LYS A 452 -8.68 9.27 -22.20
N SER A 453 -9.01 8.11 -21.63
CA SER A 453 -9.69 8.03 -20.32
C SER A 453 -9.25 6.84 -19.47
N ASN A 454 -9.52 5.62 -19.90
CA ASN A 454 -9.22 4.40 -19.15
C ASN A 454 -8.21 3.55 -19.89
N ILE A 455 -6.96 3.59 -19.42
CA ILE A 455 -5.84 2.89 -20.08
C ILE A 455 -6.12 1.41 -20.29
N TRP A 456 -6.65 0.73 -19.29
CA TRP A 456 -6.84 -0.71 -19.37
C TRP A 456 -7.99 -1.12 -20.28
N GLU A 457 -9.07 -0.34 -20.32
CA GLU A 457 -10.17 -0.57 -21.27
C GLU A 457 -9.68 -0.32 -22.69
N GLU A 458 -8.99 0.78 -22.93
CA GLU A 458 -8.47 1.13 -24.25
C GLU A 458 -7.43 0.13 -24.75
N LEU A 459 -6.51 -0.33 -23.87
CA LEU A 459 -5.52 -1.38 -24.21
C LEU A 459 -6.17 -2.69 -24.62
N PHE A 460 -7.21 -3.12 -23.91
CA PHE A 460 -7.91 -4.37 -24.27
C PHE A 460 -8.79 -4.21 -25.52
N GLN A 461 -9.36 -3.02 -25.76
CA GLN A 461 -10.06 -2.72 -27.01
C GLN A 461 -9.11 -2.74 -28.19
N GLU A 462 -7.93 -2.11 -28.09
CA GLU A 462 -6.92 -2.11 -29.15
C GLU A 462 -6.39 -3.52 -29.42
N ALA A 463 -6.22 -4.33 -28.40
CA ALA A 463 -5.86 -5.74 -28.55
C ALA A 463 -6.99 -6.61 -29.12
N LYS A 464 -8.20 -6.08 -29.30
CA LYS A 464 -9.41 -6.82 -29.74
C LYS A 464 -9.71 -8.03 -28.86
N LEU A 465 -9.52 -7.89 -27.55
CA LEU A 465 -9.76 -8.90 -26.54
C LEU A 465 -11.01 -8.61 -25.68
#